data_c538b911b25521fa813b29ed639a226e
#
_entry.id   c538b911b25521fa813b29ed639a226e
#
_cell.length_a   1.000
_cell.length_b   1.000
_cell.length_c   1.000
_cell.angle_alpha   90.00
_cell.angle_beta   90.00
_cell.angle_gamma   90.00
#
_symmetry.space_group_name_H-M   'P 1'
#
loop_
_entity.id
_entity.type
_entity.pdbx_description
1 polymer ?
#
loop_
_entity_poly.entity_id
_entity_poly.type
_entity_poly.pdbx_seq_one_letter_code
_entity_poly.pdbx_strand_id
1 'polypeptide(L)'
;SEVDGELAGFIVVLPNVNEYLRDLDGRLLPMGWLRLLMRLKFSTCETVRVPLMGVRKKFQRKRVGAAVALALIDTLRKEHMPAGAKYCEMSWILETNSPMRGIMESAGCDRDKVYRVFSKDL
;
A
#
# COMPACT_ATOMS: atom_id res chain seq x y z
N SER A 1 -6.04 -4.12 -12.88
CA SER A 1 -6.00 -3.35 -14.12
C SER A 1 -5.75 -4.25 -15.31
N GLU A 2 -6.44 -3.99 -16.39
CA GLU A 2 -6.37 -4.76 -17.65
C GLU A 2 -5.99 -3.84 -18.81
N VAL A 3 -5.32 -4.42 -19.79
CA VAL A 3 -4.98 -3.78 -21.07
C VAL A 3 -5.35 -4.75 -22.18
N ASP A 4 -6.21 -4.33 -23.11
CA ASP A 4 -6.73 -5.14 -24.21
C ASP A 4 -7.34 -6.50 -23.77
N GLY A 5 -8.06 -6.50 -22.63
CA GLY A 5 -8.69 -7.68 -22.06
C GLY A 5 -7.73 -8.64 -21.32
N GLU A 6 -6.45 -8.27 -21.16
CA GLU A 6 -5.50 -9.05 -20.39
C GLU A 6 -5.12 -8.38 -19.07
N LEU A 7 -4.98 -9.17 -18.02
CA LEU A 7 -4.50 -8.71 -16.75
C LEU A 7 -3.09 -8.09 -16.90
N ALA A 8 -2.99 -6.79 -16.67
CA ALA A 8 -1.76 -6.02 -16.82
C ALA A 8 -1.04 -5.75 -15.49
N GLY A 9 -1.80 -5.53 -14.43
CA GLY A 9 -1.24 -5.24 -13.12
C GLY A 9 -2.24 -5.43 -11.99
N PHE A 10 -1.71 -5.50 -10.77
CA PHE A 10 -2.49 -5.60 -9.54
C PHE A 10 -1.93 -4.70 -8.45
N ILE A 11 -2.77 -4.37 -7.50
CA ILE A 11 -2.42 -3.67 -6.27
C ILE A 11 -3.16 -4.33 -5.10
N VAL A 12 -2.49 -4.50 -3.98
CA VAL A 12 -3.08 -4.97 -2.73
C VAL A 12 -3.09 -3.81 -1.75
N VAL A 13 -4.25 -3.52 -1.20
CA VAL A 13 -4.43 -2.44 -0.24
C VAL A 13 -4.94 -3.02 1.07
N LEU A 14 -4.31 -2.66 2.16
CA LEU A 14 -4.69 -3.09 3.50
C LEU A 14 -4.93 -1.86 4.39
N PRO A 15 -5.91 -1.91 5.29
CA PRO A 15 -6.04 -0.90 6.34
C PRO A 15 -4.84 -0.96 7.27
N ASN A 16 -4.44 0.17 7.83
CA ASN A 16 -3.40 0.20 8.85
C ASN A 16 -3.94 -0.35 10.18
N VAL A 17 -3.81 -1.63 10.38
CA VAL A 17 -4.30 -2.35 11.57
C VAL A 17 -3.74 -1.76 12.88
N ASN A 18 -2.58 -1.13 12.84
CA ASN A 18 -1.99 -0.49 14.03
C ASN A 18 -2.88 0.64 14.60
N GLU A 19 -3.67 1.32 13.76
CA GLU A 19 -4.63 2.31 14.23
C GLU A 19 -5.73 1.67 15.09
N TYR A 20 -6.13 0.45 14.74
CA TYR A 20 -7.15 -0.30 15.51
C TYR A 20 -6.60 -0.92 16.79
N LEU A 21 -5.28 -1.16 16.85
CA LEU A 21 -4.60 -1.76 17.99
C LEU A 21 -4.14 -0.75 19.04
N ARG A 22 -4.06 0.55 18.70
CA ARG A 22 -3.45 1.60 19.52
C ARG A 22 -3.91 1.59 20.97
N ASP A 23 -5.22 1.40 21.21
CA ASP A 23 -5.81 1.49 22.55
C ASP A 23 -6.00 0.12 23.23
N LEU A 24 -5.42 -0.93 22.67
CA LEU A 24 -5.53 -2.28 23.23
C LEU A 24 -4.32 -2.64 24.12
N ASP A 25 -3.29 -1.77 24.22
CA ASP A 25 -2.09 -1.96 25.03
C ASP A 25 -1.47 -3.36 24.94
N GLY A 26 -1.57 -3.98 23.74
CA GLY A 26 -1.11 -5.34 23.50
C GLY A 26 -1.97 -6.45 24.12
N ARG A 27 -3.12 -6.11 24.71
CA ARG A 27 -4.00 -7.07 25.39
C ARG A 27 -5.24 -7.39 24.54
N LEU A 28 -5.28 -8.60 24.00
CA LEU A 28 -6.44 -9.09 23.23
C LEU A 28 -7.49 -9.79 24.10
N LEU A 29 -7.12 -10.29 25.27
CA LEU A 29 -8.01 -10.98 26.19
C LEU A 29 -8.31 -10.12 27.43
N PRO A 30 -9.53 -10.19 27.99
CA PRO A 30 -10.66 -11.05 27.56
C PRO A 30 -11.50 -10.44 26.42
N MET A 31 -11.58 -9.12 26.25
CA MET A 31 -12.49 -8.45 25.33
C MET A 31 -11.82 -7.69 24.18
N GLY A 32 -10.50 -7.58 24.16
CA GLY A 32 -9.75 -6.81 23.16
C GLY A 32 -9.94 -7.34 21.73
N TRP A 33 -10.02 -8.65 21.56
CA TRP A 33 -10.28 -9.28 20.26
C TRP A 33 -11.65 -8.89 19.67
N LEU A 34 -12.69 -8.81 20.51
CA LEU A 34 -14.02 -8.42 20.06
C LEU A 34 -14.04 -6.95 19.62
N ARG A 35 -13.36 -6.09 20.39
CA ARG A 35 -13.20 -4.67 20.05
C ARG A 35 -12.43 -4.52 18.72
N LEU A 36 -11.38 -5.30 18.51
CA LEU A 36 -10.63 -5.31 17.25
C LEU A 36 -11.52 -5.74 16.06
N LEU A 37 -12.28 -6.81 16.20
CA LEU A 37 -13.20 -7.27 15.15
C LEU A 37 -14.27 -6.24 14.82
N MET A 38 -14.84 -5.59 15.82
CA MET A 38 -15.80 -4.51 15.60
C MET A 38 -15.17 -3.33 14.87
N ARG A 39 -13.96 -2.93 15.23
CA ARG A 39 -13.22 -1.86 14.53
C ARG A 39 -12.91 -2.22 13.09
N LEU A 40 -12.43 -3.43 12.83
CA LEU A 40 -12.15 -3.91 11.47
C LEU A 40 -13.40 -3.94 10.58
N LYS A 41 -14.58 -4.18 11.18
CA LYS A 41 -15.84 -4.27 10.44
C LYS A 41 -16.53 -2.92 10.24
N PHE A 42 -16.45 -2.03 11.21
CA PHE A 42 -17.30 -0.82 11.26
C PHE A 42 -16.50 0.50 11.29
N SER A 43 -15.19 0.46 11.51
CA SER A 43 -14.39 1.67 11.53
C SER A 43 -13.59 1.83 10.25
N THR A 44 -13.42 3.07 9.81
CA THR A 44 -12.51 3.44 8.73
C THR A 44 -11.15 3.79 9.32
N CYS A 45 -10.07 3.41 8.65
CA CYS A 45 -8.72 3.85 9.01
C CYS A 45 -8.34 5.12 8.22
N GLU A 46 -7.56 5.98 8.84
CA GLU A 46 -7.04 7.17 8.17
C GLU A 46 -5.88 6.82 7.22
N THR A 47 -5.16 5.74 7.50
CA THR A 47 -4.02 5.29 6.71
C THR A 47 -4.31 3.94 6.07
N VAL A 48 -4.11 3.84 4.76
CA VAL A 48 -4.06 2.56 4.04
C VAL A 48 -2.62 2.25 3.65
N ARG A 49 -2.29 0.97 3.56
CA ARG A 49 -0.96 0.49 3.21
C ARG A 49 -1.03 -0.36 1.96
N VAL A 50 -0.09 -0.15 1.05
CA VAL A 50 0.08 -0.94 -0.18
C VAL A 50 1.32 -1.83 -0.02
N PRO A 51 1.20 -3.05 0.50
CA PRO A 51 2.33 -3.95 0.66
C PRO A 51 2.80 -4.56 -0.66
N LEU A 52 1.91 -4.66 -1.64
CA LEU A 52 2.21 -5.29 -2.93
C LEU A 52 1.57 -4.49 -4.07
N MET A 53 2.39 -4.16 -5.06
CA MET A 53 1.96 -3.65 -6.34
C MET A 53 2.83 -4.25 -7.44
N GLY A 54 2.24 -4.67 -8.54
CA GLY A 54 2.97 -5.28 -9.63
C GLY A 54 2.35 -5.02 -10.99
N VAL A 55 3.22 -4.87 -11.99
CA VAL A 55 2.87 -4.81 -13.41
C VAL A 55 3.55 -5.97 -14.12
N ARG A 56 2.81 -6.72 -14.93
CA ARG A 56 3.36 -7.86 -15.68
C ARG A 56 4.46 -7.42 -16.63
N LYS A 57 5.52 -8.23 -16.75
CA LYS A 57 6.73 -7.94 -17.55
C LYS A 57 6.44 -7.46 -18.96
N LYS A 58 5.44 -8.06 -19.64
CA LYS A 58 5.08 -7.68 -21.01
C LYS A 58 4.57 -6.24 -21.13
N PHE A 59 3.98 -5.69 -20.06
CA PHE A 59 3.45 -4.33 -20.01
C PHE A 59 4.40 -3.33 -19.36
N GLN A 60 5.55 -3.76 -18.82
CA GLN A 60 6.53 -2.88 -18.17
C GLN A 60 7.30 -1.96 -19.14
N ARG A 61 7.02 -2.04 -20.44
CA ARG A 61 7.69 -1.20 -21.44
C ARG A 61 7.30 0.26 -21.27
N LYS A 62 8.27 1.06 -20.79
CA LYS A 62 8.29 2.53 -20.62
C LYS A 62 6.93 3.19 -20.24
N ARG A 63 6.13 3.62 -21.24
CA ARG A 63 4.91 4.40 -20.99
C ARG A 63 3.73 3.57 -20.51
N VAL A 64 3.57 2.34 -21.01
CA VAL A 64 2.43 1.48 -20.65
C VAL A 64 2.52 1.03 -19.19
N GLY A 65 3.71 0.61 -18.73
CA GLY A 65 3.90 0.19 -17.36
C GLY A 65 3.64 1.32 -16.34
N ALA A 66 4.10 2.53 -16.65
CA ALA A 66 3.81 3.70 -15.83
C ALA A 66 2.30 4.03 -15.82
N ALA A 67 1.64 3.98 -16.97
CA ALA A 67 0.20 4.23 -17.07
C ALA A 67 -0.62 3.19 -16.27
N VAL A 68 -0.26 1.90 -16.34
CA VAL A 68 -0.89 0.85 -15.54
C VAL A 68 -0.68 1.10 -14.04
N ALA A 69 0.53 1.45 -13.63
CA ALA A 69 0.82 1.74 -12.22
C ALA A 69 0.04 2.96 -11.72
N LEU A 70 0.01 4.05 -12.48
CA LEU A 70 -0.76 5.25 -12.13
C LEU A 70 -2.27 4.97 -12.11
N ALA A 71 -2.80 4.15 -13.03
CA ALA A 71 -4.21 3.75 -13.03
C ALA A 71 -4.57 2.93 -11.77
N LEU A 72 -3.67 2.05 -11.29
CA LEU A 72 -3.84 1.32 -10.04
C LEU A 72 -3.87 2.25 -8.83
N ILE A 73 -2.99 3.24 -8.78
CA ILE A 73 -2.95 4.26 -7.72
C ILE A 73 -4.21 5.12 -7.75
N ASP A 74 -4.68 5.54 -8.93
CA ASP A 74 -5.91 6.32 -9.08
C ASP A 74 -7.15 5.53 -8.63
N THR A 75 -7.23 4.23 -8.96
CA THR A 75 -8.28 3.33 -8.46
C THR A 75 -8.28 3.26 -6.94
N LEU A 76 -7.11 3.03 -6.32
CA LEU A 76 -6.96 3.05 -4.88
C LEU A 76 -7.48 4.36 -4.27
N ARG A 77 -7.07 5.49 -4.86
CA ARG A 77 -7.48 6.81 -4.40
C ARG A 77 -9.00 6.99 -4.46
N LYS A 78 -9.62 6.62 -5.59
CA LYS A 78 -11.07 6.74 -5.79
C LYS A 78 -11.89 5.88 -4.83
N GLU A 79 -11.38 4.71 -4.46
CA GLU A 79 -12.08 3.79 -3.57
C GLU A 79 -11.89 4.14 -2.08
N HIS A 80 -10.68 4.49 -1.67
CA HIS A 80 -10.35 4.62 -0.25
C HIS A 80 -10.48 6.04 0.30
N MET A 81 -10.30 7.10 -0.50
CA MET A 81 -10.47 8.46 -0.01
C MET A 81 -11.93 8.76 0.41
N PRO A 82 -12.97 8.41 -0.37
CA PRO A 82 -14.35 8.59 0.08
C PRO A 82 -14.70 7.76 1.33
N ALA A 83 -13.99 6.65 1.55
CA ALA A 83 -14.13 5.81 2.73
C ALA A 83 -13.40 6.36 3.98
N GLY A 84 -12.73 7.53 3.88
CA GLY A 84 -12.10 8.22 5.02
C GLY A 84 -10.58 8.10 5.08
N ALA A 85 -9.93 7.43 4.15
CA ALA A 85 -8.47 7.38 4.08
C ALA A 85 -7.89 8.74 3.70
N LYS A 86 -6.94 9.24 4.51
CA LYS A 86 -6.21 10.49 4.28
C LYS A 86 -4.80 10.25 3.78
N TYR A 87 -4.21 9.12 4.19
CA TYR A 87 -2.82 8.76 3.90
C TYR A 87 -2.74 7.39 3.26
N CYS A 88 -1.78 7.24 2.36
CA CYS A 88 -1.46 5.97 1.73
C CYS A 88 0.04 5.71 1.84
N GLU A 89 0.41 4.64 2.55
CA GLU A 89 1.79 4.20 2.65
C GLU A 89 2.09 3.22 1.49
N MET A 90 2.88 3.67 0.52
CA MET A 90 3.41 2.85 -0.56
C MET A 90 4.71 2.18 -0.09
N SER A 91 4.56 1.09 0.68
CA SER A 91 5.67 0.58 1.46
C SER A 91 6.60 -0.35 0.71
N TRP A 92 7.87 -0.26 1.10
CA TRP A 92 9.01 -1.11 0.83
C TRP A 92 9.43 -1.17 -0.64
N ILE A 93 9.81 -0.03 -1.14
CA ILE A 93 10.42 0.06 -2.46
C ILE A 93 11.93 -0.07 -2.28
N LEU A 94 12.50 -1.10 -2.90
CA LEU A 94 13.96 -1.30 -2.90
C LEU A 94 14.67 -0.10 -3.51
N GLU A 95 15.82 0.28 -2.96
CA GLU A 95 16.63 1.38 -3.47
C GLU A 95 17.05 1.18 -4.94
N THR A 96 17.27 -0.06 -5.33
CA THR A 96 17.62 -0.46 -6.70
C THR A 96 16.44 -0.41 -7.68
N ASN A 97 15.18 -0.31 -7.18
CA ASN A 97 14.00 -0.25 -8.02
C ASN A 97 13.70 1.19 -8.47
N SER A 98 14.62 1.75 -9.26
CA SER A 98 14.51 3.11 -9.79
C SER A 98 13.24 3.36 -10.62
N PRO A 99 12.70 2.41 -11.43
CA PRO A 99 11.46 2.65 -12.16
C PRO A 99 10.27 2.89 -11.23
N MET A 100 10.12 2.10 -10.17
CA MET A 100 9.03 2.27 -9.21
C MET A 100 9.18 3.57 -8.42
N ARG A 101 10.40 3.91 -8.01
CA ARG A 101 10.68 5.18 -7.33
C ARG A 101 10.27 6.38 -8.18
N GLY A 102 10.66 6.39 -9.47
CA GLY A 102 10.27 7.46 -10.38
C GLY A 102 8.75 7.58 -10.59
N ILE A 103 8.02 6.46 -10.58
CA ILE A 103 6.55 6.48 -10.63
C ILE A 103 5.97 7.12 -9.38
N MET A 104 6.46 6.75 -8.19
CA MET A 104 5.99 7.32 -6.92
C MET A 104 6.29 8.83 -6.82
N GLU A 105 7.50 9.24 -7.17
CA GLU A 105 7.89 10.65 -7.22
C GLU A 105 7.02 11.43 -8.21
N SER A 106 6.71 10.86 -9.38
CA SER A 106 5.81 11.46 -10.37
C SER A 106 4.35 11.53 -9.88
N ALA A 107 3.94 10.62 -9.00
CA ALA A 107 2.62 10.63 -8.37
C ALA A 107 2.54 11.58 -7.16
N GLY A 108 3.63 12.30 -6.83
CA GLY A 108 3.68 13.23 -5.71
C GLY A 108 3.86 12.56 -4.35
N CYS A 109 4.41 11.34 -4.30
CA CYS A 109 4.70 10.67 -3.05
C CYS A 109 6.00 11.18 -2.43
N ASP A 110 5.96 11.49 -1.14
CA ASP A 110 7.13 11.84 -0.36
C ASP A 110 7.80 10.61 0.26
N ARG A 111 9.12 10.65 0.38
CA ARG A 111 9.88 9.62 1.05
C ARG A 111 9.84 9.85 2.56
N ASP A 112 9.10 9.00 3.28
CA ASP A 112 8.94 9.11 4.74
C ASP A 112 10.12 8.46 5.48
N LYS A 113 10.46 7.20 5.15
CA LYS A 113 11.49 6.44 5.87
C LYS A 113 12.44 5.71 4.94
N VAL A 114 13.69 5.57 5.38
CA VAL A 114 14.71 4.77 4.72
C VAL A 114 15.20 3.68 5.68
N TYR A 115 15.00 2.44 5.29
CA TYR A 115 15.46 1.28 6.06
C TYR A 115 16.75 0.73 5.46
N ARG A 116 17.68 0.29 6.32
CA ARG A 116 18.88 -0.42 5.91
C ARG A 116 19.00 -1.74 6.66
N VAL A 117 19.35 -2.79 5.95
CA VAL A 117 19.67 -4.09 6.53
C VAL A 117 21.17 -4.25 6.57
N PHE A 118 21.69 -4.61 7.72
CA PHE A 118 23.11 -4.87 7.94
C PHE A 118 23.27 -6.35 8.26
N SER A 119 24.34 -6.97 7.71
CA SER A 119 24.78 -8.31 8.09
C SER A 119 26.17 -8.23 8.72
N LYS A 120 26.45 -9.09 9.68
CA LYS A 120 27.78 -9.27 10.28
C LYS A 120 28.01 -10.76 10.38
N ASP A 121 29.16 -11.22 9.92
CA ASP A 121 29.63 -12.58 10.14
C ASP A 121 29.97 -12.76 11.62
N LEU A 122 29.52 -13.88 12.21
CA LEU A 122 29.70 -14.23 13.62
C LEU A 122 31.02 -14.99 13.81
#